data_a9f4171d6dfa3a1d4ffd1abb36c42df7
#
_entry.id   a9f4171d6dfa3a1d4ffd1abb36c42df7
#
_cell.length_a   1.000
_cell.length_b   1.000
_cell.length_c   1.000
_cell.angle_alpha   90.00
_cell.angle_beta   90.00
_cell.angle_gamma   90.00
#
_symmetry.space_group_name_H-M   'P 1'
#
loop_
_entity.id
_entity.type
_entity.pdbx_description
1 polymer ?
#
loop_
_entity_poly.entity_id
_entity_poly.type
_entity_poly.pdbx_seq_one_letter_code
_entity_poly.pdbx_strand_id
1 'polypeptide(L)'
;MKKKDGFPGQISFVIPERILALVNTNPLIADLHITDIGYYPQARHHFRERPNGSDQLILIYCVGGQGEIRTKEAVQAIGSDQFFIIPAGMPHSYRSDTQNPWSIYWIHFSGSK
;
A
#
# COMPACT_ATOMS: atom_id res chain seq x y z
N MET A 1 10.28 8.55 15.16
CA MET A 1 9.07 7.77 15.43
C MET A 1 8.55 7.19 14.12
N LYS A 2 8.13 5.93 14.14
CA LYS A 2 7.59 5.26 12.94
C LYS A 2 6.13 4.92 13.18
N LYS A 3 5.28 5.17 12.18
CA LYS A 3 3.85 4.90 12.26
C LYS A 3 3.38 4.11 11.05
N LYS A 4 2.58 3.08 11.27
CA LYS A 4 1.95 2.31 10.20
C LYS A 4 0.65 2.96 9.73
N ASP A 5 -0.08 3.60 10.64
CA ASP A 5 -1.38 4.24 10.38
C ASP A 5 -1.67 5.27 11.47
N GLY A 6 -2.90 5.77 11.50
CA GLY A 6 -3.32 6.73 12.52
C GLY A 6 -2.96 8.17 12.20
N PHE A 7 -2.87 8.53 10.94
CA PHE A 7 -2.53 9.88 10.51
C PHE A 7 -3.77 10.79 10.54
N PRO A 8 -3.65 12.06 10.97
CA PRO A 8 -4.78 13.00 10.90
C PRO A 8 -5.35 13.07 9.49
N GLY A 9 -6.65 12.93 9.36
CA GLY A 9 -7.33 12.95 8.07
C GLY A 9 -7.28 11.63 7.31
N GLN A 10 -6.75 10.59 7.91
CA GLN A 10 -6.67 9.27 7.29
C GLN A 10 -8.06 8.74 6.97
N ILE A 11 -8.17 8.11 5.80
CA ILE A 11 -9.35 7.34 5.40
C ILE A 11 -8.85 5.96 5.01
N SER A 12 -9.43 4.93 5.61
CA SER A 12 -9.07 3.57 5.22
C SER A 12 -10.29 2.67 5.31
N PHE A 13 -10.33 1.65 4.46
CA PHE A 13 -11.45 0.74 4.37
C PHE A 13 -10.92 -0.66 4.05
N VAL A 14 -11.33 -1.62 4.87
CA VAL A 14 -11.00 -3.03 4.68
C VAL A 14 -12.28 -3.75 4.29
N ILE A 15 -12.25 -4.49 3.18
CA ILE A 15 -13.42 -5.24 2.71
C ILE A 15 -13.74 -6.34 3.73
N PRO A 16 -14.96 -6.40 4.28
CA PRO A 16 -15.32 -7.43 5.25
C PRO A 16 -15.12 -8.84 4.71
N GLU A 17 -14.70 -9.74 5.58
CA GLU A 17 -14.38 -11.11 5.21
C GLU A 17 -15.53 -11.84 4.55
N ARG A 18 -16.76 -11.61 5.02
CA ARG A 18 -17.95 -12.23 4.42
C ARG A 18 -18.15 -11.79 2.98
N ILE A 19 -17.78 -10.56 2.63
CA ILE A 19 -17.84 -10.07 1.25
C ILE A 19 -16.74 -10.71 0.43
N LEU A 20 -15.53 -10.82 0.99
CA LEU A 20 -14.41 -11.50 0.31
C LEU A 20 -14.75 -12.96 0.02
N ALA A 21 -15.45 -13.64 0.92
CA ALA A 21 -15.88 -15.01 0.69
C ALA A 21 -16.80 -15.12 -0.52
N LEU A 22 -17.73 -14.15 -0.68
CA LEU A 22 -18.62 -14.12 -1.85
C LEU A 22 -17.83 -13.81 -3.13
N VAL A 23 -16.88 -12.88 -3.06
CA VAL A 23 -16.00 -12.54 -4.20
C VAL A 23 -15.23 -13.77 -4.66
N ASN A 24 -14.69 -14.53 -3.71
CA ASN A 24 -13.84 -15.69 -4.01
C ASN A 24 -14.62 -16.84 -4.65
N THR A 25 -15.95 -16.84 -4.55
CA THR A 25 -16.79 -17.85 -5.22
C THR A 25 -17.16 -17.45 -6.65
N ASN A 26 -16.86 -16.22 -7.04
CA ASN A 26 -17.19 -15.73 -8.39
C ASN A 26 -15.95 -15.82 -9.29
N PRO A 27 -15.95 -16.69 -10.30
CA PRO A 27 -14.78 -16.91 -11.15
C PRO A 27 -14.37 -15.68 -11.97
N LEU A 28 -15.26 -14.70 -12.14
CA LEU A 28 -14.96 -13.50 -12.91
C LEU A 28 -14.16 -12.48 -12.12
N ILE A 29 -14.29 -12.45 -10.80
CA ILE A 29 -13.66 -11.42 -9.95
C ILE A 29 -12.69 -11.99 -8.92
N ALA A 30 -12.65 -13.30 -8.74
CA ALA A 30 -11.75 -13.92 -7.77
C ALA A 30 -10.27 -13.78 -8.16
N ASP A 31 -9.97 -13.65 -9.45
CA ASP A 31 -8.60 -13.58 -9.94
C ASP A 31 -7.86 -12.32 -9.52
N LEU A 32 -8.58 -11.21 -9.38
CA LEU A 32 -7.98 -9.96 -8.90
C LEU A 32 -9.07 -9.05 -8.36
N HIS A 33 -8.98 -8.68 -7.11
CA HIS A 33 -9.94 -7.79 -6.49
C HIS A 33 -9.28 -7.00 -5.35
N ILE A 34 -9.85 -5.85 -5.04
CA ILE A 34 -9.38 -4.99 -3.96
C ILE A 34 -9.84 -5.57 -2.64
N THR A 35 -8.93 -5.68 -1.67
CA THR A 35 -9.25 -6.12 -0.31
C THR A 35 -9.31 -4.96 0.67
N ASP A 36 -8.47 -3.95 0.47
CA ASP A 36 -8.47 -2.76 1.29
C ASP A 36 -7.88 -1.60 0.49
N ILE A 37 -8.30 -0.40 0.87
CA ILE A 37 -7.89 0.84 0.21
C ILE A 37 -7.85 1.94 1.26
N GLY A 38 -6.92 2.87 1.11
CA GLY A 38 -6.83 3.99 2.03
C GLY A 38 -6.14 5.20 1.45
N TYR A 39 -6.28 6.29 2.16
CA TYR A 39 -5.61 7.55 1.88
C TYR A 39 -4.99 8.07 3.16
N TYR A 40 -3.69 8.35 3.10
CA TYR A 40 -2.93 8.91 4.21
C TYR A 40 -2.40 10.28 3.80
N PRO A 41 -3.02 11.38 4.27
CA PRO A 41 -2.51 12.71 3.95
C PRO A 41 -1.32 13.07 4.82
N GLN A 42 -0.27 13.61 4.20
CA GLN A 42 0.92 14.09 4.89
C GLN A 42 1.36 13.15 6.01
N ALA A 43 1.63 11.91 5.64
CA ALA A 43 1.84 10.82 6.57
C ALA A 43 3.25 10.87 7.19
N ARG A 44 3.49 11.86 8.05
CA ARG A 44 4.76 12.01 8.73
C ARG A 44 5.08 10.78 9.56
N HIS A 45 6.32 10.31 9.47
CA HIS A 45 6.81 9.11 10.17
C HIS A 45 6.22 7.80 9.67
N HIS A 46 5.49 7.82 8.55
CA HIS A 46 4.96 6.58 7.97
C HIS A 46 6.11 5.66 7.60
N PHE A 47 6.06 4.45 8.11
CA PHE A 47 7.03 3.41 7.85
C PHE A 47 6.35 2.05 7.92
N ARG A 48 6.62 1.23 6.95
CA ARG A 48 6.14 -0.15 6.94
C ARG A 48 7.22 -1.07 6.41
N GLU A 49 7.43 -2.18 7.10
CA GLU A 49 8.37 -3.21 6.66
C GLU A 49 7.68 -4.56 6.66
N ARG A 50 7.86 -5.28 5.57
CA ARG A 50 7.36 -6.65 5.44
C ARG A 50 8.50 -7.54 4.97
N PRO A 51 9.27 -8.13 5.91
CA PRO A 51 10.48 -8.90 5.57
C PRO A 51 10.20 -10.13 4.71
N ASN A 52 8.98 -10.64 4.77
CA ASN A 52 8.55 -11.81 3.99
C ASN A 52 7.56 -11.44 2.88
N GLY A 53 7.40 -10.14 2.62
CA GLY A 53 6.43 -9.67 1.65
C GLY A 53 4.99 -9.73 2.17
N SER A 54 4.06 -9.48 1.28
CA SER A 54 2.62 -9.55 1.55
C SER A 54 2.02 -10.62 0.66
N ASP A 55 0.94 -11.26 1.12
CA ASP A 55 0.15 -12.16 0.27
C ASP A 55 -0.57 -11.41 -0.84
N GLN A 56 -0.61 -10.09 -0.75
CA GLN A 56 -1.35 -9.23 -1.66
C GLN A 56 -0.39 -8.37 -2.47
N LEU A 57 -0.82 -8.01 -3.66
CA LEU A 57 -0.17 -6.97 -4.45
C LEU A 57 -0.52 -5.62 -3.84
N ILE A 58 0.46 -4.74 -3.71
CA ILE A 58 0.29 -3.43 -3.10
C ILE A 58 0.59 -2.36 -4.14
N LEU A 59 -0.35 -1.43 -4.33
CA LEU A 59 -0.14 -0.24 -5.15
C LEU A 59 -0.06 0.97 -4.22
N ILE A 60 0.97 1.77 -4.40
CA ILE A 60 1.11 3.05 -3.70
C ILE A 60 1.14 4.15 -4.77
N TYR A 61 0.21 5.11 -4.66
CA TYR A 61 0.17 6.27 -5.53
C TYR A 61 0.37 7.53 -4.70
N CYS A 62 1.41 8.28 -5.00
CA CYS A 62 1.77 9.50 -4.26
C CYS A 62 1.16 10.72 -4.95
N VAL A 63 0.39 11.50 -4.20
CA VAL A 63 -0.23 12.73 -4.74
C VAL A 63 0.49 13.99 -4.27
N GLY A 64 1.34 13.89 -3.25
CA GLY A 64 2.12 15.02 -2.78
C GLY A 64 3.22 14.56 -1.86
N GLY A 65 4.21 15.43 -1.61
CA GLY A 65 5.35 15.06 -0.80
C GLY A 65 6.25 14.03 -1.47
N GLN A 66 6.98 13.28 -0.68
CA GLN A 66 7.87 12.25 -1.21
C GLN A 66 8.16 11.17 -0.17
N GLY A 67 8.61 10.03 -0.66
CA GLY A 67 9.02 8.92 0.16
C GLY A 67 9.92 7.99 -0.64
N GLU A 68 10.19 6.82 -0.10
CA GLU A 68 10.99 5.82 -0.81
C GLU A 68 10.50 4.42 -0.53
N ILE A 69 10.74 3.54 -1.50
CA ILE A 69 10.42 2.13 -1.41
C ILE A 69 11.71 1.34 -1.59
N ARG A 70 11.96 0.39 -0.69
CA ARG A 70 13.16 -0.45 -0.71
C ARG A 70 12.78 -1.89 -0.95
N THR A 71 13.47 -2.49 -1.90
CA THR A 71 13.44 -3.94 -2.14
C THR A 71 14.88 -4.44 -2.12
N LYS A 72 15.08 -5.75 -2.28
CA LYS A 72 16.44 -6.30 -2.35
C LYS A 72 17.26 -5.72 -3.50
N GLU A 73 16.58 -5.32 -4.58
CA GLU A 73 17.24 -4.91 -5.81
C GLU A 73 17.52 -3.42 -5.88
N ALA A 74 16.70 -2.61 -5.21
CA ALA A 74 16.79 -1.17 -5.40
C ALA A 74 16.13 -0.38 -4.28
N VAL A 75 16.51 0.88 -4.19
CA VAL A 75 15.81 1.91 -3.43
C VAL A 75 15.26 2.89 -4.45
N GLN A 76 13.95 3.10 -4.43
CA GLN A 76 13.30 3.98 -5.38
C GLN A 76 12.61 5.14 -4.67
N ALA A 77 12.95 6.37 -5.05
CA ALA A 77 12.26 7.55 -4.58
C ALA A 77 10.93 7.69 -5.30
N ILE A 78 9.89 8.09 -4.57
CA ILE A 78 8.55 8.32 -5.10
C ILE A 78 8.15 9.74 -4.73
N GLY A 79 7.74 10.52 -5.72
CA GLY A 79 7.24 11.87 -5.53
C GLY A 79 5.85 12.04 -6.10
N SER A 80 5.40 13.30 -6.18
CA SER A 80 4.05 13.64 -6.64
C SER A 80 3.75 13.07 -8.02
N ASP A 81 2.58 12.50 -8.18
CA ASP A 81 2.08 11.87 -9.41
C ASP A 81 2.85 10.63 -9.83
N GLN A 82 3.57 10.01 -8.92
CA GLN A 82 4.27 8.75 -9.18
C GLN A 82 3.61 7.63 -8.40
N PHE A 83 3.72 6.43 -8.93
CA PHE A 83 3.21 5.25 -8.26
C PHE A 83 4.25 4.13 -8.29
N PHE A 84 4.05 3.16 -7.40
CA PHE A 84 4.87 1.97 -7.35
C PHE A 84 3.99 0.76 -7.06
N ILE A 85 4.28 -0.35 -7.73
CA ILE A 85 3.57 -1.61 -7.51
C ILE A 85 4.54 -2.59 -6.85
N ILE A 86 4.13 -3.13 -5.71
CA ILE A 86 4.90 -4.14 -5.00
C ILE A 86 4.22 -5.49 -5.23
N PRO A 87 4.85 -6.40 -5.98
CA PRO A 87 4.27 -7.73 -6.21
C PRO A 87 4.05 -8.50 -4.92
N ALA A 88 3.07 -9.38 -4.91
CA ALA A 88 2.86 -10.29 -3.79
C ALA A 88 4.13 -11.13 -3.55
N GLY A 89 4.45 -11.35 -2.29
CA GLY A 89 5.61 -12.16 -1.90
C GLY A 89 6.95 -11.45 -1.93
N MET A 90 7.01 -10.20 -2.41
CA MET A 90 8.28 -9.48 -2.48
C MET A 90 8.60 -8.81 -1.14
N PRO A 91 9.69 -9.16 -0.48
CA PRO A 91 10.13 -8.45 0.72
C PRO A 91 10.42 -6.98 0.41
N HIS A 92 9.94 -6.09 1.28
CA HIS A 92 10.06 -4.67 1.02
C HIS A 92 9.91 -3.85 2.30
N SER A 93 10.31 -2.59 2.20
CA SER A 93 9.92 -1.57 3.16
C SER A 93 9.65 -0.27 2.40
N TYR A 94 8.87 0.61 3.00
CA TYR A 94 8.66 1.94 2.45
C TYR A 94 8.48 2.94 3.57
N ARG A 95 8.77 4.20 3.26
CA ARG A 95 8.65 5.26 4.25
C ARG A 95 8.44 6.61 3.59
N SER A 96 7.74 7.47 4.31
CA SER A 96 7.57 8.88 3.97
C SER A 96 8.83 9.65 4.32
N ASP A 97 9.11 10.70 3.58
CA ASP A 97 10.17 11.62 3.95
C ASP A 97 9.76 12.41 5.19
N THR A 98 10.69 12.60 6.14
CA THR A 98 10.36 13.25 7.41
C THR A 98 10.15 14.76 7.26
N GLN A 99 10.76 15.37 6.27
CA GLN A 99 10.66 16.83 6.05
C GLN A 99 9.60 17.20 5.03
N ASN A 100 9.29 16.28 4.12
CA ASN A 100 8.28 16.49 3.09
C ASN A 100 7.41 15.24 2.99
N PRO A 101 6.60 14.97 4.03
CA PRO A 101 5.87 13.70 4.12
C PRO A 101 4.91 13.52 2.98
N TRP A 102 4.86 12.30 2.46
CA TRP A 102 3.98 11.98 1.36
C TRP A 102 2.53 11.93 1.76
N SER A 103 1.68 12.24 0.79
CA SER A 103 0.26 11.94 0.83
C SER A 103 0.03 10.85 -0.20
N ILE A 104 -0.50 9.73 0.24
CA ILE A 104 -0.62 8.56 -0.64
C ILE A 104 -2.01 7.97 -0.59
N TYR A 105 -2.43 7.44 -1.74
CA TYR A 105 -3.43 6.38 -1.80
C TYR A 105 -2.69 5.05 -1.81
N TRP A 106 -3.21 4.09 -1.06
CA TRP A 106 -2.68 2.74 -1.10
C TRP A 106 -3.83 1.76 -1.33
N ILE A 107 -3.55 0.72 -2.10
CA ILE A 107 -4.55 -0.27 -2.46
C ILE A 107 -3.91 -1.64 -2.36
N HIS A 108 -4.59 -2.57 -1.69
CA HIS A 108 -4.18 -3.96 -1.64
C HIS A 108 -5.11 -4.79 -2.50
N PHE A 109 -4.52 -5.65 -3.31
CA PHE A 109 -5.24 -6.56 -4.22
C PHE A 109 -4.94 -7.99 -3.84
N SER A 110 -5.95 -8.84 -3.89
CA SER A 110 -5.80 -10.28 -3.79
C SER A 110 -6.28 -10.95 -5.07
N GLY A 111 -5.86 -12.20 -5.28
CA GLY A 111 -6.23 -12.98 -6.43
C GLY A 111 -5.07 -13.82 -6.92
N SER A 112 -5.28 -14.54 -8.04
CA SER A 112 -4.28 -15.41 -8.61
C SER A 112 -3.41 -14.72 -9.66
N LYS A 113 -3.58 -13.44 -9.87
CA LYS A 113 -2.81 -12.67 -10.86
C LYS A 113 -2.11 -11.48 -10.27
#